data_03df2f02f91b5a3b32fa13984af6a808
#
_entry.id   03df2f02f91b5a3b32fa13984af6a808
#
_cell.length_a   1.000
_cell.length_b   1.000
_cell.length_c   1.000
_cell.angle_alpha   90.00
_cell.angle_beta   90.00
_cell.angle_gamma   90.00
#
_symmetry.space_group_name_H-M   'P 1'
#
loop_
_entity.id
_entity.type
_entity.pdbx_description
1 polymer ?
#
loop_
_entity_poly.entity_id
_entity_poly.type
_entity_poly.pdbx_seq_one_letter_code
_entity_poly.pdbx_strand_id
1 'polypeptide(L)'
;AVFFASHKEGENMAQIHKRFTDEQVRGLFERYVRKEVERKYLQEMLGISKSRFFVLLSEYRKDPEQFSIQYSRSRPTRWIDPAIEANILKELAVDKKMILDRSIPIYRYNYSFLQGQLEKKHKQEVSLSTIIARAKKHDFYIPNRRRGVIHDREVLTRHIGELVQHDSSYHLWAPGGKEKWWLITGLDDYSRFMFYALLLKHEQVWPHINALQRLMLEHGFPYQYYVDQHSIFRFVRNRDDRYYRAGPITDEYLPQWKQVLNDCGVKVIYALSPQAKGKIERPYGWIQDHLVRTCVRENVTTIQAARKVLAEEVRQYNYKRVHSTTEEIPYVRFQKALKAKQSLFREFKLPPPFKSPKDLFCLRLQRSTDAYRKVSINNIPVRINGVDPHQSVTIRIYPLNPTVSELRFWHENRLVDVQTFKTQDLKGGVSSFNS
;
A
#
# COMPACT_ATOMS: atom_id res chain seq x y z
N ALA A 1 -55.04 15.69 -9.03
CA ALA A 1 -54.35 15.50 -10.29
C ALA A 1 -52.87 15.21 -9.96
N VAL A 2 -52.52 13.95 -9.96
CA VAL A 2 -51.13 13.49 -9.69
C VAL A 2 -50.48 13.26 -11.04
N PHE A 3 -49.47 14.08 -11.41
CA PHE A 3 -48.63 13.86 -12.57
C PHE A 3 -47.65 12.73 -12.34
N PHE A 4 -47.88 11.60 -12.98
CA PHE A 4 -46.85 10.56 -13.13
C PHE A 4 -45.87 10.98 -14.22
N ALA A 5 -44.67 11.35 -13.84
CA ALA A 5 -43.55 11.46 -14.76
C ALA A 5 -43.01 10.06 -15.04
N SER A 6 -43.29 9.54 -16.24
CA SER A 6 -42.67 8.31 -16.73
C SER A 6 -41.20 8.55 -17.05
N HIS A 7 -40.32 7.97 -16.24
CA HIS A 7 -38.91 7.80 -16.63
C HIS A 7 -38.87 6.79 -17.80
N LYS A 8 -38.63 7.27 -18.99
CA LYS A 8 -38.17 6.44 -20.10
C LYS A 8 -36.71 6.10 -19.81
N GLU A 9 -36.47 4.86 -19.38
CA GLU A 9 -35.14 4.24 -19.43
C GLU A 9 -34.65 4.33 -20.87
N GLY A 10 -33.52 4.99 -21.08
CA GLY A 10 -32.86 5.05 -22.39
C GLY A 10 -32.24 3.71 -22.70
N GLU A 11 -32.94 2.83 -23.38
CA GLU A 11 -32.34 1.68 -24.02
C GLU A 11 -31.19 2.16 -24.92
N ASN A 12 -29.99 1.69 -24.63
CA ASN A 12 -28.81 1.89 -25.45
C ASN A 12 -29.08 1.26 -26.84
N MET A 13 -29.63 2.02 -27.77
CA MET A 13 -29.90 1.52 -29.13
C MET A 13 -28.59 1.15 -29.79
N ALA A 14 -28.34 -0.13 -29.92
CA ALA A 14 -27.14 -0.64 -30.56
C ALA A 14 -27.02 -0.10 -31.96
N GLN A 15 -25.84 0.39 -32.34
CA GLN A 15 -25.57 0.96 -33.66
C GLN A 15 -25.94 -0.02 -34.77
N ILE A 16 -26.64 0.45 -35.81
CA ILE A 16 -27.22 -0.34 -36.90
C ILE A 16 -26.23 -1.33 -37.53
N HIS A 17 -24.97 -0.93 -37.75
CA HIS A 17 -23.90 -1.77 -38.32
C HIS A 17 -23.44 -2.93 -37.40
N LYS A 18 -23.87 -2.96 -36.15
CA LYS A 18 -23.62 -4.08 -35.22
C LYS A 18 -24.74 -5.12 -35.21
N ARG A 19 -25.87 -4.79 -35.81
CA ARG A 19 -27.10 -5.60 -35.84
C ARG A 19 -27.42 -6.15 -37.20
N PHE A 20 -27.06 -5.41 -38.28
CA PHE A 20 -27.42 -5.70 -39.66
C PHE A 20 -26.18 -5.64 -40.54
N THR A 21 -26.19 -6.43 -41.63
CA THR A 21 -25.21 -6.33 -42.70
C THR A 21 -25.63 -5.28 -43.73
N ASP A 22 -24.69 -4.79 -44.56
CA ASP A 22 -24.98 -3.86 -45.65
C ASP A 22 -26.03 -4.43 -46.58
N GLU A 23 -25.97 -5.69 -46.96
CA GLU A 23 -26.88 -6.43 -47.79
C GLU A 23 -28.30 -6.46 -47.22
N GLN A 24 -28.43 -6.75 -45.93
CA GLN A 24 -29.74 -6.82 -45.26
C GLN A 24 -30.43 -5.43 -45.30
N VAL A 25 -29.69 -4.35 -45.03
CA VAL A 25 -30.25 -3.00 -45.03
C VAL A 25 -30.52 -2.55 -46.45
N ARG A 26 -29.69 -2.90 -47.43
CA ARG A 26 -29.93 -2.67 -48.86
C ARG A 26 -31.26 -3.31 -49.32
N GLY A 27 -31.46 -4.59 -49.05
CA GLY A 27 -32.70 -5.30 -49.40
C GLY A 27 -33.96 -4.67 -48.75
N LEU A 28 -33.84 -4.15 -47.52
CA LEU A 28 -34.94 -3.45 -46.85
C LEU A 28 -35.27 -2.09 -47.54
N PHE A 29 -34.26 -1.34 -47.95
CA PHE A 29 -34.46 -0.11 -48.68
C PHE A 29 -35.00 -0.34 -50.11
N GLU A 30 -34.59 -1.40 -50.78
CA GLU A 30 -35.14 -1.81 -52.08
C GLU A 30 -36.65 -2.08 -51.99
N ARG A 31 -37.10 -2.86 -51.01
CA ARG A 31 -38.52 -3.08 -50.76
C ARG A 31 -39.29 -1.81 -50.40
N TYR A 32 -38.68 -0.89 -49.66
CA TYR A 32 -39.28 0.38 -49.37
C TYR A 32 -39.46 1.24 -50.64
N VAL A 33 -38.48 1.28 -51.52
CA VAL A 33 -38.55 2.01 -52.79
C VAL A 33 -39.64 1.41 -53.72
N ARG A 34 -39.81 0.08 -53.69
CA ARG A 34 -40.89 -0.65 -54.40
C ARG A 34 -42.27 -0.48 -53.74
N LYS A 35 -42.38 0.26 -52.63
CA LYS A 35 -43.63 0.47 -51.87
C LYS A 35 -44.20 -0.81 -51.24
N GLU A 36 -43.36 -1.82 -51.02
CA GLU A 36 -43.73 -3.10 -50.41
C GLU A 36 -43.79 -3.05 -48.90
N VAL A 37 -43.05 -2.09 -48.31
CA VAL A 37 -42.91 -1.95 -46.85
C VAL A 37 -43.01 -0.50 -46.44
N GLU A 38 -43.71 -0.21 -45.33
CA GLU A 38 -43.86 1.14 -44.83
C GLU A 38 -42.63 1.66 -44.07
N ARG A 39 -42.36 2.96 -44.15
CA ARG A 39 -41.27 3.61 -43.46
C ARG A 39 -41.27 3.35 -41.96
N LYS A 40 -42.43 3.44 -41.30
CA LYS A 40 -42.52 3.25 -39.83
C LYS A 40 -42.03 1.88 -39.41
N TYR A 41 -42.41 0.85 -40.14
CA TYR A 41 -41.98 -0.51 -39.91
C TYR A 41 -40.45 -0.68 -40.03
N LEU A 42 -39.84 -0.09 -41.05
CA LEU A 42 -38.38 -0.13 -41.20
C LEU A 42 -37.62 0.62 -40.10
N GLN A 43 -38.18 1.76 -39.67
CA GLN A 43 -37.60 2.54 -38.60
C GLN A 43 -37.60 1.76 -37.27
N GLU A 44 -38.69 1.07 -36.98
CA GLU A 44 -38.83 0.24 -35.78
C GLU A 44 -37.90 -0.98 -35.86
N MET A 45 -37.88 -1.71 -36.98
CA MET A 45 -37.00 -2.86 -37.18
C MET A 45 -35.54 -2.49 -37.08
N LEU A 46 -35.08 -1.41 -37.69
CA LEU A 46 -33.71 -0.96 -37.69
C LEU A 46 -33.33 -0.21 -36.39
N GLY A 47 -34.31 0.20 -35.58
CA GLY A 47 -34.12 1.00 -34.38
C GLY A 47 -33.52 2.38 -34.64
N ILE A 48 -33.93 3.07 -35.73
CA ILE A 48 -33.36 4.34 -36.14
C ILE A 48 -34.41 5.48 -36.14
N SER A 49 -33.92 6.70 -35.90
CA SER A 49 -34.75 7.88 -35.97
C SER A 49 -35.20 8.19 -37.41
N LYS A 50 -36.29 8.97 -37.56
CA LYS A 50 -36.75 9.45 -38.85
C LYS A 50 -35.68 10.17 -39.66
N SER A 51 -34.90 11.01 -39.00
CA SER A 51 -33.79 11.75 -39.63
C SER A 51 -32.72 10.80 -40.15
N ARG A 52 -32.31 9.80 -39.34
CA ARG A 52 -31.31 8.84 -39.77
C ARG A 52 -31.80 7.96 -40.91
N PHE A 53 -33.06 7.58 -40.89
CA PHE A 53 -33.67 6.85 -42.00
C PHE A 53 -33.53 7.58 -43.33
N PHE A 54 -33.88 8.87 -43.40
CA PHE A 54 -33.77 9.65 -44.63
C PHE A 54 -32.32 9.89 -45.08
N VAL A 55 -31.38 10.01 -44.13
CA VAL A 55 -29.98 10.08 -44.49
C VAL A 55 -29.52 8.79 -45.17
N LEU A 56 -29.79 7.64 -44.57
CA LEU A 56 -29.42 6.34 -45.15
C LEU A 56 -30.16 6.08 -46.49
N LEU A 57 -31.42 6.48 -46.61
CA LEU A 57 -32.17 6.34 -47.86
C LEU A 57 -31.59 7.25 -48.97
N SER A 58 -31.13 8.45 -48.62
CA SER A 58 -30.44 9.33 -49.55
C SER A 58 -29.11 8.77 -50.03
N GLU A 59 -28.33 8.16 -49.10
CA GLU A 59 -27.09 7.48 -49.45
C GLU A 59 -27.34 6.25 -50.34
N TYR A 60 -28.34 5.44 -50.03
CA TYR A 60 -28.75 4.31 -50.87
C TYR A 60 -29.18 4.73 -52.27
N ARG A 61 -29.97 5.82 -52.41
CA ARG A 61 -30.42 6.32 -53.71
C ARG A 61 -29.32 6.91 -54.59
N LYS A 62 -28.22 7.38 -53.99
CA LYS A 62 -27.09 7.89 -54.77
C LYS A 62 -26.32 6.76 -55.43
N ASP A 63 -26.06 5.70 -54.74
CA ASP A 63 -25.35 4.52 -55.25
C ASP A 63 -25.78 3.26 -54.47
N PRO A 64 -26.76 2.48 -54.98
CA PRO A 64 -27.22 1.28 -54.32
C PRO A 64 -26.13 0.19 -54.23
N GLU A 65 -25.21 0.14 -55.19
CA GLU A 65 -24.17 -0.88 -55.24
C GLU A 65 -23.08 -0.65 -54.18
N GLN A 66 -22.70 0.60 -53.96
CA GLN A 66 -21.67 0.97 -52.94
C GLN A 66 -22.28 1.41 -51.61
N PHE A 67 -23.58 1.25 -51.39
CA PHE A 67 -24.24 1.59 -50.14
C PHE A 67 -23.70 0.74 -48.99
N SER A 68 -23.26 1.42 -47.94
CA SER A 68 -22.76 0.77 -46.70
C SER A 68 -23.31 1.48 -45.47
N ILE A 69 -23.71 0.73 -44.47
CA ILE A 69 -24.09 1.21 -43.14
C ILE A 69 -22.90 1.32 -42.19
N GLN A 70 -21.72 0.99 -42.65
CA GLN A 70 -20.49 1.07 -41.86
C GLN A 70 -20.23 2.50 -41.42
N TYR A 71 -20.01 2.68 -40.11
CA TYR A 71 -19.72 4.00 -39.55
C TYR A 71 -18.24 4.33 -39.76
N SER A 72 -17.97 5.10 -40.80
CA SER A 72 -16.66 5.76 -40.91
C SER A 72 -16.68 7.07 -40.13
N ARG A 73 -15.82 7.14 -39.10
CA ARG A 73 -15.69 8.32 -38.26
C ARG A 73 -15.05 9.45 -39.06
N SER A 74 -15.83 10.43 -39.47
CA SER A 74 -15.36 11.57 -40.24
C SER A 74 -14.54 12.61 -39.46
N ARG A 75 -14.54 12.50 -38.12
CA ARG A 75 -13.68 13.34 -37.26
C ARG A 75 -12.39 12.61 -36.95
N PRO A 76 -11.20 13.22 -37.14
CA PRO A 76 -9.95 12.61 -36.71
C PRO A 76 -10.02 12.34 -35.23
N THR A 77 -9.47 11.20 -34.81
CA THR A 77 -9.18 10.92 -33.42
C THR A 77 -8.45 12.12 -32.85
N ARG A 78 -8.80 12.56 -31.62
CA ARG A 78 -8.16 13.69 -30.96
C ARG A 78 -6.66 13.66 -31.20
N TRP A 79 -6.14 14.63 -31.88
CA TRP A 79 -4.73 14.77 -32.22
C TRP A 79 -3.97 15.07 -30.93
N ILE A 80 -2.86 14.41 -30.71
CA ILE A 80 -1.97 14.70 -29.61
C ILE A 80 -0.79 15.46 -30.20
N ASP A 81 -0.35 16.49 -29.49
CA ASP A 81 0.84 17.25 -29.85
C ASP A 81 2.02 16.28 -30.01
N PRO A 82 2.78 16.34 -31.13
CA PRO A 82 3.95 15.51 -31.35
C PRO A 82 4.97 15.57 -30.22
N ALA A 83 5.12 16.72 -29.56
CA ALA A 83 6.01 16.87 -28.43
C ALA A 83 5.54 16.01 -27.22
N ILE A 84 4.22 15.92 -26.98
CA ILE A 84 3.65 15.05 -25.94
C ILE A 84 3.88 13.58 -26.32
N GLU A 85 3.62 13.20 -27.58
CA GLU A 85 3.84 11.83 -28.05
C GLU A 85 5.32 11.42 -27.89
N ALA A 86 6.25 12.30 -28.27
CA ALA A 86 7.69 12.08 -28.11
C ALA A 86 8.08 11.87 -26.64
N ASN A 87 7.53 12.66 -25.71
CA ASN A 87 7.78 12.50 -24.28
C ASN A 87 7.19 11.19 -23.73
N ILE A 88 6.01 10.76 -24.16
CA ILE A 88 5.44 9.45 -23.80
C ILE A 88 6.37 8.34 -24.24
N LEU A 89 6.84 8.36 -25.48
CA LEU A 89 7.74 7.33 -26.03
C LEU A 89 9.09 7.33 -25.32
N LYS A 90 9.64 8.50 -24.99
CA LYS A 90 10.90 8.63 -24.23
C LYS A 90 10.78 7.97 -22.85
N GLU A 91 9.69 8.27 -22.12
CA GLU A 91 9.47 7.69 -20.79
C GLU A 91 9.21 6.16 -20.86
N LEU A 92 8.48 5.68 -21.88
CA LEU A 92 8.28 4.24 -22.13
C LEU A 92 9.61 3.53 -22.46
N ALA A 93 10.51 4.16 -23.21
CA ALA A 93 11.82 3.60 -23.52
C ALA A 93 12.71 3.47 -22.28
N VAL A 94 12.60 4.41 -21.33
CA VAL A 94 13.29 4.29 -20.02
C VAL A 94 12.75 3.08 -19.25
N ASP A 95 11.45 2.89 -19.18
CA ASP A 95 10.85 1.73 -18.54
C ASP A 95 11.24 0.41 -19.22
N LYS A 96 11.30 0.39 -20.56
CA LYS A 96 11.74 -0.79 -21.31
C LYS A 96 13.17 -1.22 -20.92
N LYS A 97 14.09 -0.25 -20.79
CA LYS A 97 15.47 -0.53 -20.34
C LYS A 97 15.47 -1.18 -18.95
N MET A 98 14.67 -0.67 -18.00
CA MET A 98 14.56 -1.25 -16.66
C MET A 98 13.96 -2.67 -16.67
N ILE A 99 12.97 -2.94 -17.54
CA ILE A 99 12.33 -4.27 -17.65
C ILE A 99 13.29 -5.30 -18.26
N LEU A 100 14.16 -4.88 -19.18
CA LEU A 100 15.14 -5.76 -19.84
C LEU A 100 16.36 -6.04 -18.95
N ASP A 101 16.64 -5.19 -17.98
CA ASP A 101 17.74 -5.38 -17.03
C ASP A 101 17.33 -6.35 -15.92
N ARG A 102 17.90 -7.57 -15.94
CA ARG A 102 17.62 -8.62 -14.94
C ARG A 102 18.08 -8.28 -13.51
N SER A 103 18.95 -7.30 -13.34
CA SER A 103 19.40 -6.83 -12.02
C SER A 103 18.35 -5.95 -11.33
N ILE A 104 17.35 -5.45 -12.09
CA ILE A 104 16.29 -4.59 -11.61
C ILE A 104 15.01 -5.44 -11.44
N PRO A 105 14.40 -5.49 -10.24
CA PRO A 105 13.22 -6.31 -9.98
C PRO A 105 11.92 -5.65 -10.50
N ILE A 106 11.93 -5.25 -11.78
CA ILE A 106 10.79 -4.66 -12.50
C ILE A 106 10.54 -5.49 -13.75
N TYR A 107 9.30 -6.00 -13.89
CA TYR A 107 8.96 -6.96 -14.96
C TYR A 107 7.86 -6.47 -15.90
N ARG A 108 7.27 -5.29 -15.63
CA ARG A 108 6.12 -4.76 -16.38
C ARG A 108 6.16 -3.25 -16.45
N TYR A 109 5.49 -2.68 -17.46
CA TYR A 109 5.24 -1.24 -17.53
C TYR A 109 4.24 -0.83 -16.44
N ASN A 110 4.46 0.36 -15.86
CA ASN A 110 3.50 1.02 -14.99
C ASN A 110 3.07 2.35 -15.61
N TYR A 111 1.96 2.30 -16.36
CA TYR A 111 1.48 3.48 -17.09
C TYR A 111 1.00 4.60 -16.18
N SER A 112 0.52 4.29 -14.97
CA SER A 112 0.14 5.31 -14.00
C SER A 112 1.35 6.00 -13.37
N PHE A 113 2.45 5.28 -13.14
CA PHE A 113 3.73 5.87 -12.75
C PHE A 113 4.27 6.80 -13.86
N LEU A 114 4.20 6.35 -15.10
CA LEU A 114 4.62 7.11 -16.27
C LEU A 114 3.80 8.39 -16.43
N GLN A 115 2.46 8.33 -16.21
CA GLN A 115 1.59 9.50 -16.17
C GLN A 115 2.10 10.54 -15.16
N GLY A 116 2.42 10.11 -13.94
CA GLY A 116 3.00 10.99 -12.91
C GLY A 116 4.38 11.56 -13.30
N GLN A 117 5.20 10.80 -14.07
CA GLN A 117 6.48 11.32 -14.59
C GLN A 117 6.27 12.39 -15.66
N LEU A 118 5.30 12.24 -16.56
CA LEU A 118 4.95 13.25 -17.57
C LEU A 118 4.49 14.56 -16.90
N GLU A 119 3.66 14.46 -15.88
CA GLU A 119 3.21 15.62 -15.10
C GLU A 119 4.37 16.28 -14.34
N LYS A 120 5.19 15.49 -13.63
CA LYS A 120 6.30 15.99 -12.80
C LYS A 120 7.40 16.63 -13.64
N LYS A 121 7.85 15.96 -14.72
CA LYS A 121 9.03 16.36 -15.52
C LYS A 121 8.70 17.31 -16.66
N HIS A 122 7.58 17.04 -17.35
CA HIS A 122 7.22 17.73 -18.59
C HIS A 122 6.06 18.70 -18.41
N LYS A 123 5.41 18.74 -17.22
CA LYS A 123 4.22 19.54 -16.95
C LYS A 123 3.06 19.23 -17.92
N GLN A 124 2.98 17.96 -18.34
CA GLN A 124 2.01 17.50 -19.32
C GLN A 124 0.97 16.59 -18.66
N GLU A 125 -0.29 16.97 -18.72
CA GLU A 125 -1.42 16.16 -18.26
C GLU A 125 -1.91 15.30 -19.44
N VAL A 126 -1.69 13.99 -19.34
CA VAL A 126 -2.08 13.02 -20.36
C VAL A 126 -2.95 11.93 -19.71
N SER A 127 -4.06 11.57 -20.35
CA SER A 127 -4.92 10.52 -19.83
C SER A 127 -4.23 9.15 -19.88
N LEU A 128 -4.50 8.30 -18.87
CA LEU A 128 -3.94 6.95 -18.81
C LEU A 128 -4.30 6.12 -20.03
N SER A 129 -5.53 6.27 -20.55
CA SER A 129 -5.99 5.59 -21.77
C SER A 129 -5.18 5.99 -23.02
N THR A 130 -4.79 7.26 -23.11
CA THR A 130 -3.92 7.74 -24.17
C THR A 130 -2.54 7.13 -24.11
N ILE A 131 -1.92 7.09 -22.92
CA ILE A 131 -0.59 6.48 -22.70
C ILE A 131 -0.63 5.00 -23.10
N ILE A 132 -1.65 4.25 -22.66
CA ILE A 132 -1.83 2.83 -23.00
C ILE A 132 -2.02 2.62 -24.49
N ALA A 133 -2.80 3.50 -25.16
CA ALA A 133 -3.01 3.41 -26.61
C ALA A 133 -1.69 3.62 -27.36
N ARG A 134 -0.85 4.57 -26.96
CA ARG A 134 0.48 4.79 -27.55
C ARG A 134 1.45 3.64 -27.25
N ALA A 135 1.41 3.13 -26.02
CA ALA A 135 2.21 1.95 -25.65
C ALA A 135 1.86 0.74 -26.52
N LYS A 136 0.58 0.49 -26.81
CA LYS A 136 0.14 -0.59 -27.71
C LYS A 136 0.60 -0.35 -29.16
N LYS A 137 0.49 0.90 -29.63
CA LYS A 137 0.88 1.26 -31.00
C LYS A 137 2.37 1.08 -31.27
N HIS A 138 3.21 1.26 -30.25
CA HIS A 138 4.68 1.28 -30.37
C HIS A 138 5.40 0.12 -29.64
N ASP A 139 4.71 -1.00 -29.44
CA ASP A 139 5.24 -2.23 -28.81
C ASP A 139 5.84 -2.09 -27.41
N PHE A 140 5.27 -1.18 -26.63
CA PHE A 140 5.56 -1.02 -25.20
C PHE A 140 4.42 -1.58 -24.32
N TYR A 141 3.72 -2.62 -24.79
CA TYR A 141 2.60 -3.21 -24.08
C TYR A 141 2.82 -4.67 -23.73
N ILE A 142 2.77 -4.99 -22.44
CA ILE A 142 2.80 -6.37 -21.93
C ILE A 142 1.42 -6.67 -21.34
N PRO A 143 0.65 -7.61 -21.91
CA PRO A 143 -0.68 -7.92 -21.40
C PRO A 143 -0.61 -8.51 -19.98
N ASN A 144 -1.54 -8.08 -19.12
CA ASN A 144 -1.70 -8.69 -17.82
C ASN A 144 -2.33 -10.09 -17.97
N ARG A 145 -1.65 -11.14 -17.50
CA ARG A 145 -2.29 -12.45 -17.33
C ARG A 145 -3.40 -12.29 -16.30
N ARG A 146 -4.63 -12.66 -16.68
CA ARG A 146 -5.75 -12.69 -15.73
C ARG A 146 -5.39 -13.66 -14.60
N ARG A 147 -5.34 -13.17 -13.38
CA ARG A 147 -5.25 -14.04 -12.20
C ARG A 147 -6.61 -14.67 -12.01
N GLY A 148 -6.66 -16.01 -12.07
CA GLY A 148 -7.83 -16.76 -11.66
C GLY A 148 -7.97 -16.73 -10.13
N VAL A 149 -9.22 -16.87 -9.68
CA VAL A 149 -9.67 -17.03 -8.29
C VAL A 149 -9.67 -15.76 -7.44
N ILE A 150 -10.88 -15.29 -7.19
CA ILE A 150 -11.21 -14.29 -6.18
C ILE A 150 -11.28 -15.03 -4.83
N HIS A 151 -10.51 -14.59 -3.84
CA HIS A 151 -10.56 -15.14 -2.48
C HIS A 151 -11.64 -14.43 -1.67
N ASP A 152 -12.64 -15.17 -1.21
CA ASP A 152 -13.84 -14.65 -0.53
C ASP A 152 -13.66 -14.22 0.94
N ARG A 153 -12.45 -14.25 1.49
CA ARG A 153 -12.21 -13.83 2.86
C ARG A 153 -11.68 -12.41 2.94
N GLU A 154 -12.57 -11.46 3.10
CA GLU A 154 -12.24 -10.06 3.34
C GLU A 154 -12.45 -9.69 4.82
N VAL A 155 -11.38 -9.21 5.48
CA VAL A 155 -11.51 -8.55 6.79
C VAL A 155 -12.09 -7.17 6.52
N LEU A 156 -13.35 -6.95 6.87
CA LEU A 156 -14.00 -5.66 6.70
C LEU A 156 -13.85 -4.83 7.98
N THR A 157 -13.21 -3.68 7.86
CA THR A 157 -13.14 -2.67 8.90
C THR A 157 -14.09 -1.51 8.58
N ARG A 158 -14.67 -0.93 9.62
CA ARG A 158 -15.68 0.15 9.50
C ARG A 158 -15.19 1.48 10.06
N HIS A 159 -14.11 1.47 10.83
CA HIS A 159 -13.61 2.62 11.56
C HIS A 159 -12.09 2.75 11.37
N ILE A 160 -11.60 3.97 11.40
CA ILE A 160 -10.15 4.20 11.51
C ILE A 160 -9.65 3.75 12.88
N GLY A 161 -8.41 3.22 12.93
CA GLY A 161 -7.84 2.68 14.16
C GLY A 161 -8.47 1.36 14.63
N GLU A 162 -9.43 0.79 13.90
CA GLU A 162 -9.98 -0.53 14.19
C GLU A 162 -8.94 -1.62 14.00
N LEU A 163 -8.20 -1.56 12.90
CA LEU A 163 -7.14 -2.49 12.56
C LEU A 163 -5.98 -1.76 11.90
N VAL A 164 -4.81 -1.85 12.49
CA VAL A 164 -3.55 -1.41 11.87
C VAL A 164 -2.83 -2.63 11.32
N GLN A 165 -2.65 -2.68 10.01
CA GLN A 165 -1.82 -3.68 9.37
C GLN A 165 -0.36 -3.28 9.49
N HIS A 166 0.45 -4.11 10.14
CA HIS A 166 1.87 -3.92 10.32
C HIS A 166 2.64 -5.06 9.66
N ASP A 167 3.61 -4.70 8.83
CA ASP A 167 4.33 -5.68 8.02
C ASP A 167 5.76 -5.24 7.74
N SER A 168 6.62 -6.19 7.39
CA SER A 168 7.98 -5.94 6.94
C SER A 168 8.30 -6.72 5.67
N SER A 169 9.13 -6.15 4.79
CA SER A 169 9.51 -6.76 3.52
C SER A 169 10.98 -6.55 3.22
N TYR A 170 11.68 -7.64 2.92
CA TYR A 170 13.09 -7.63 2.53
C TYR A 170 13.24 -7.66 1.02
N HIS A 171 13.74 -6.58 0.43
CA HIS A 171 13.79 -6.45 -1.02
C HIS A 171 14.94 -5.55 -1.48
N LEU A 172 15.27 -5.62 -2.78
CA LEU A 172 16.22 -4.73 -3.45
C LEU A 172 15.51 -3.41 -3.81
N TRP A 173 15.39 -2.51 -2.85
CA TRP A 173 14.65 -1.25 -2.99
C TRP A 173 15.35 -0.21 -3.84
N ALA A 174 16.69 -0.19 -3.84
CA ALA A 174 17.52 0.66 -4.67
C ALA A 174 18.56 -0.20 -5.42
N PRO A 175 18.24 -0.69 -6.61
CA PRO A 175 19.09 -1.63 -7.35
C PRO A 175 20.51 -1.12 -7.58
N GLY A 176 20.72 0.18 -7.79
CA GLY A 176 22.04 0.78 -7.91
C GLY A 176 22.98 0.57 -6.72
N GLY A 177 22.42 0.35 -5.52
CA GLY A 177 23.18 0.05 -4.30
C GLY A 177 23.53 -1.42 -4.12
N LYS A 178 22.92 -2.32 -4.93
CA LYS A 178 23.11 -3.79 -4.91
C LYS A 178 22.81 -4.47 -3.56
N GLU A 179 22.37 -3.74 -2.55
CA GLU A 179 22.01 -4.25 -1.22
C GLU A 179 20.50 -4.37 -1.08
N LYS A 180 20.05 -5.44 -0.42
CA LYS A 180 18.65 -5.57 0.00
C LYS A 180 18.47 -4.93 1.37
N TRP A 181 17.36 -4.24 1.57
CA TRP A 181 17.00 -3.61 2.84
C TRP A 181 15.62 -4.04 3.29
N TRP A 182 15.33 -3.83 4.56
CA TRP A 182 14.03 -4.07 5.16
C TRP A 182 13.18 -2.81 5.09
N LEU A 183 11.94 -2.97 4.67
CA LEU A 183 10.91 -1.92 4.72
C LEU A 183 9.85 -2.33 5.72
N ILE A 184 9.67 -1.55 6.78
CA ILE A 184 8.60 -1.71 7.77
C ILE A 184 7.52 -0.70 7.46
N THR A 185 6.26 -1.13 7.41
CA THR A 185 5.11 -0.24 7.19
C THR A 185 4.00 -0.47 8.20
N GLY A 186 3.21 0.58 8.44
CA GLY A 186 1.97 0.52 9.20
C GLY A 186 0.85 1.23 8.46
N LEU A 187 -0.25 0.53 8.22
CA LEU A 187 -1.36 0.98 7.40
C LEU A 187 -2.68 0.85 8.17
N ASP A 188 -3.50 1.89 8.18
CA ASP A 188 -4.89 1.78 8.63
C ASP A 188 -5.72 0.97 7.64
N ASP A 189 -6.36 -0.10 8.11
CA ASP A 189 -7.10 -1.01 7.22
C ASP A 189 -8.35 -0.37 6.61
N TYR A 190 -9.00 0.55 7.31
CA TYR A 190 -10.20 1.23 6.83
C TYR A 190 -9.88 2.29 5.77
N SER A 191 -9.03 3.25 6.10
CA SER A 191 -8.73 4.39 5.23
C SER A 191 -7.65 4.13 4.20
N ARG A 192 -6.83 3.10 4.40
CA ARG A 192 -5.59 2.82 3.66
C ARG A 192 -4.50 3.86 3.90
N PHE A 193 -4.65 4.72 4.89
CA PHE A 193 -3.65 5.70 5.26
C PHE A 193 -2.42 5.02 5.85
N MET A 194 -1.26 5.31 5.30
CA MET A 194 0.02 4.76 5.75
C MET A 194 0.62 5.68 6.82
N PHE A 195 0.63 5.22 8.07
CA PHE A 195 1.15 5.97 9.21
C PHE A 195 2.66 6.09 9.19
N TYR A 196 3.34 5.02 8.79
CA TYR A 196 4.80 4.97 8.72
C TYR A 196 5.29 4.01 7.65
N ALA A 197 6.45 4.34 7.09
CA ALA A 197 7.26 3.50 6.24
C ALA A 197 8.74 3.75 6.57
N LEU A 198 9.44 2.73 7.03
CA LEU A 198 10.81 2.82 7.53
C LEU A 198 11.72 1.87 6.75
N LEU A 199 12.77 2.42 6.13
CA LEU A 199 13.76 1.63 5.41
C LEU A 199 15.01 1.41 6.27
N LEU A 200 15.39 0.14 6.48
CA LEU A 200 16.43 -0.29 7.40
C LEU A 200 17.41 -1.25 6.70
N LYS A 201 18.69 -1.19 7.08
CA LYS A 201 19.68 -2.17 6.62
C LYS A 201 19.45 -3.55 7.23
N HIS A 202 19.11 -3.58 8.51
CA HIS A 202 18.86 -4.79 9.28
C HIS A 202 17.51 -4.69 9.98
N GLU A 203 16.77 -5.79 10.01
CA GLU A 203 15.53 -5.86 10.77
C GLU A 203 15.85 -6.09 12.25
N GLN A 204 15.28 -5.25 13.08
CA GLN A 204 15.50 -5.25 14.53
C GLN A 204 14.18 -4.93 15.24
N VAL A 205 14.07 -5.37 16.49
CA VAL A 205 12.84 -5.17 17.28
C VAL A 205 12.61 -3.69 17.63
N TRP A 206 13.68 -2.94 17.91
CA TRP A 206 13.56 -1.53 18.30
C TRP A 206 12.85 -0.63 17.27
N PRO A 207 13.17 -0.66 15.97
CA PRO A 207 12.44 0.12 14.96
C PRO A 207 10.94 -0.18 14.92
N HIS A 208 10.53 -1.43 15.16
CA HIS A 208 9.11 -1.80 15.26
C HIS A 208 8.45 -1.16 16.49
N ILE A 209 9.10 -1.20 17.67
CA ILE A 209 8.60 -0.55 18.88
C ILE A 209 8.55 0.97 18.71
N ASN A 210 9.57 1.58 18.12
CA ASN A 210 9.58 3.02 17.85
C ASN A 210 8.47 3.45 16.87
N ALA A 211 8.16 2.62 15.88
CA ALA A 211 7.03 2.86 14.98
C ALA A 211 5.69 2.84 15.72
N LEU A 212 5.48 1.88 16.65
CA LEU A 212 4.32 1.86 17.53
C LEU A 212 4.23 3.12 18.37
N GLN A 213 5.34 3.53 19.00
CA GLN A 213 5.39 4.73 19.83
C GLN A 213 4.96 5.97 19.07
N ARG A 214 5.51 6.18 17.87
CA ARG A 214 5.18 7.35 17.04
C ARG A 214 3.71 7.36 16.67
N LEU A 215 3.16 6.23 16.20
CA LEU A 215 1.74 6.14 15.87
C LEU A 215 0.87 6.43 17.09
N MET A 216 1.16 5.81 18.24
CA MET A 216 0.31 5.91 19.41
C MET A 216 0.38 7.29 20.08
N LEU A 217 1.53 7.96 20.03
CA LEU A 217 1.65 9.34 20.53
C LEU A 217 0.91 10.34 19.64
N GLU A 218 0.84 10.09 18.32
CA GLU A 218 0.21 11.00 17.36
C GLU A 218 -1.31 10.78 17.23
N HIS A 219 -1.74 9.50 17.21
CA HIS A 219 -3.13 9.14 16.91
C HIS A 219 -3.86 8.44 18.06
N GLY A 220 -3.16 8.01 19.11
CA GLY A 220 -3.70 7.22 20.21
C GLY A 220 -3.53 5.70 19.98
N PHE A 221 -4.06 4.91 20.93
CA PHE A 221 -3.99 3.45 20.87
C PHE A 221 -5.01 2.89 19.87
N PRO A 222 -4.60 2.17 18.81
CA PRO A 222 -5.54 1.48 17.93
C PRO A 222 -6.20 0.32 18.68
N TYR A 223 -7.32 -0.18 18.16
CA TYR A 223 -8.01 -1.30 18.78
C TYR A 223 -7.23 -2.60 18.63
N GLN A 224 -6.65 -2.86 17.44
CA GLN A 224 -5.86 -4.07 17.19
C GLN A 224 -4.81 -3.89 16.07
N TYR A 225 -3.80 -4.76 16.12
CA TYR A 225 -2.79 -4.93 15.07
C TYR A 225 -2.99 -6.25 14.34
N TYR A 226 -2.77 -6.23 13.03
CA TYR A 226 -2.74 -7.41 12.17
C TYR A 226 -1.33 -7.61 11.62
N VAL A 227 -0.71 -8.75 11.95
CA VAL A 227 0.67 -9.08 11.61
C VAL A 227 0.77 -10.49 11.02
N ASP A 228 1.89 -10.81 10.38
CA ASP A 228 2.19 -12.18 9.99
C ASP A 228 2.73 -13.01 11.17
N GLN A 229 3.14 -14.25 10.89
CA GLN A 229 3.73 -15.14 11.86
C GLN A 229 5.26 -15.02 11.89
N HIS A 230 5.82 -13.84 11.61
CA HIS A 230 7.27 -13.61 11.70
C HIS A 230 7.76 -13.67 13.15
N SER A 231 9.00 -14.09 13.36
CA SER A 231 9.58 -14.31 14.71
C SER A 231 9.57 -13.06 15.61
N ILE A 232 9.63 -11.86 15.03
CA ILE A 232 9.52 -10.60 15.78
C ILE A 232 8.14 -10.45 16.43
N PHE A 233 7.09 -11.01 15.79
CA PHE A 233 5.71 -10.87 16.26
C PHE A 233 5.19 -12.08 16.99
N ARG A 234 5.72 -13.27 16.70
CA ARG A 234 5.29 -14.52 17.29
C ARG A 234 6.46 -15.47 17.53
N PHE A 235 6.56 -16.01 18.73
CA PHE A 235 7.49 -17.11 19.03
C PHE A 235 6.97 -18.43 18.41
N VAL A 236 7.82 -19.14 17.64
CA VAL A 236 7.51 -20.47 17.09
C VAL A 236 8.59 -21.44 17.53
N ARG A 237 8.24 -22.38 18.39
CA ARG A 237 9.14 -23.29 19.13
C ARG A 237 10.20 -23.99 18.26
N ASN A 238 9.89 -24.39 17.04
CA ASN A 238 10.82 -25.16 16.17
C ASN A 238 11.72 -24.28 15.27
N ARG A 239 11.47 -23.00 15.17
CA ARG A 239 12.18 -22.09 14.25
C ARG A 239 13.26 -21.30 14.98
N ASP A 240 13.04 -21.02 16.25
CA ASP A 240 13.84 -20.08 17.04
C ASP A 240 14.75 -20.77 18.08
N ASP A 241 14.68 -22.09 18.23
CA ASP A 241 15.46 -22.87 19.24
C ASP A 241 16.99 -22.78 19.07
N ARG A 242 17.49 -22.37 17.91
CA ARG A 242 18.95 -22.25 17.69
C ARG A 242 19.59 -21.06 18.40
N TYR A 243 18.78 -20.05 18.76
CA TYR A 243 19.27 -18.80 19.35
C TYR A 243 19.12 -18.73 20.89
N TYR A 244 18.38 -19.65 21.52
CA TYR A 244 18.01 -19.56 22.96
C TYR A 244 18.43 -20.76 23.79
N ARG A 245 19.67 -21.27 23.62
CA ARG A 245 20.18 -22.41 24.38
C ARG A 245 20.52 -22.14 25.85
N ALA A 246 20.22 -20.98 26.44
CA ALA A 246 20.71 -20.62 27.78
C ALA A 246 19.66 -19.99 28.72
N GLY A 247 18.37 -20.29 28.59
CA GLY A 247 17.36 -19.80 29.53
C GLY A 247 16.36 -20.90 29.95
N PRO A 248 15.72 -20.80 31.13
CA PRO A 248 14.71 -21.75 31.54
C PRO A 248 13.56 -21.74 30.52
N ILE A 249 13.17 -22.93 30.09
CA ILE A 249 12.10 -23.18 29.15
C ILE A 249 10.77 -22.84 29.85
N THR A 250 10.32 -21.60 29.71
CA THR A 250 8.95 -21.25 30.05
C THR A 250 8.15 -21.28 28.76
N ASP A 251 6.99 -21.91 28.75
CA ASP A 251 6.21 -22.28 27.59
C ASP A 251 5.62 -21.10 26.80
N GLU A 252 5.81 -19.84 27.21
CA GLU A 252 5.33 -18.64 26.56
C GLU A 252 6.35 -17.48 26.59
N TYR A 253 7.38 -17.55 25.77
CA TYR A 253 8.19 -16.35 25.51
C TYR A 253 7.43 -15.39 24.61
N LEU A 254 6.92 -14.30 25.17
CA LEU A 254 6.27 -13.25 24.42
C LEU A 254 7.33 -12.35 23.75
N PRO A 255 7.31 -12.18 22.42
CA PRO A 255 8.18 -11.23 21.75
C PRO A 255 8.04 -9.82 22.35
N GLN A 256 9.15 -9.08 22.47
CA GLN A 256 9.18 -7.78 23.13
C GLN A 256 8.20 -6.77 22.50
N TRP A 257 8.06 -6.80 21.18
CA TRP A 257 7.06 -6.01 20.47
C TRP A 257 5.63 -6.29 20.95
N LYS A 258 5.28 -7.57 21.14
CA LYS A 258 3.96 -7.98 21.64
C LYS A 258 3.75 -7.58 23.10
N GLN A 259 4.81 -7.63 23.92
CA GLN A 259 4.76 -7.17 25.32
C GLN A 259 4.36 -5.69 25.40
N VAL A 260 4.91 -4.84 24.52
CA VAL A 260 4.51 -3.42 24.43
C VAL A 260 3.02 -3.28 24.12
N LEU A 261 2.51 -4.03 23.14
CA LEU A 261 1.09 -3.98 22.77
C LEU A 261 0.17 -4.48 23.90
N ASN A 262 0.60 -5.52 24.61
CA ASN A 262 -0.15 -6.02 25.77
C ASN A 262 -0.24 -4.95 26.86
N ASP A 263 0.86 -4.26 27.18
CA ASP A 263 0.85 -3.15 28.16
C ASP A 263 -0.02 -1.98 27.69
N CYS A 264 -0.14 -1.77 26.36
CA CYS A 264 -1.05 -0.77 25.77
C CYS A 264 -2.52 -1.23 25.74
N GLY A 265 -2.82 -2.47 26.09
CA GLY A 265 -4.15 -3.06 25.94
C GLY A 265 -4.61 -3.13 24.49
N VAL A 266 -3.67 -3.36 23.55
CA VAL A 266 -3.91 -3.47 22.11
C VAL A 266 -3.84 -4.94 21.70
N LYS A 267 -4.87 -5.42 21.02
CA LYS A 267 -4.95 -6.82 20.57
C LYS A 267 -4.04 -7.06 19.36
N VAL A 268 -3.49 -8.27 19.27
CA VAL A 268 -2.70 -8.72 18.12
C VAL A 268 -3.42 -9.87 17.44
N ILE A 269 -3.70 -9.73 16.16
CA ILE A 269 -4.25 -10.76 15.29
C ILE A 269 -3.14 -11.24 14.35
N TYR A 270 -2.98 -12.55 14.27
CA TYR A 270 -2.03 -13.18 13.37
C TYR A 270 -2.73 -13.65 12.08
N ALA A 271 -2.12 -13.35 10.94
CA ALA A 271 -2.59 -13.87 9.66
C ALA A 271 -2.51 -15.42 9.66
N LEU A 272 -3.63 -16.08 9.38
CA LEU A 272 -3.71 -17.53 9.32
C LEU A 272 -3.04 -18.10 8.06
N SER A 273 -2.93 -17.29 7.01
CA SER A 273 -2.28 -17.67 5.75
C SER A 273 -1.70 -16.42 5.07
N PRO A 274 -0.69 -16.56 4.19
CA PRO A 274 -0.19 -15.46 3.37
C PRO A 274 -1.30 -14.78 2.57
N GLN A 275 -2.25 -15.55 2.03
CA GLN A 275 -3.36 -15.02 1.23
C GLN A 275 -4.31 -14.11 2.02
N ALA A 276 -4.41 -14.28 3.36
CA ALA A 276 -5.21 -13.42 4.23
C ALA A 276 -4.66 -11.98 4.32
N LYS A 277 -3.42 -11.73 3.86
CA LYS A 277 -2.77 -10.41 3.84
C LYS A 277 -2.94 -9.62 2.54
N GLY A 278 -3.77 -10.06 1.61
CA GLY A 278 -3.93 -9.41 0.29
C GLY A 278 -4.19 -7.90 0.32
N LYS A 279 -4.66 -7.35 1.43
CA LYS A 279 -4.88 -5.92 1.61
C LYS A 279 -3.58 -5.13 1.84
N ILE A 280 -2.59 -5.69 2.55
CA ILE A 280 -1.29 -5.04 2.75
C ILE A 280 -0.32 -5.34 1.60
N GLU A 281 -0.49 -6.46 0.90
CA GLU A 281 0.33 -6.81 -0.27
C GLU A 281 0.18 -5.78 -1.41
N ARG A 282 -1.01 -5.21 -1.60
CA ARG A 282 -1.24 -4.19 -2.65
C ARG A 282 -0.45 -2.90 -2.43
N PRO A 283 -0.45 -2.26 -1.24
CA PRO A 283 0.43 -1.14 -0.91
C PRO A 283 1.91 -1.48 -1.06
N TYR A 284 2.34 -2.68 -0.64
CA TYR A 284 3.71 -3.12 -0.85
C TYR A 284 4.05 -3.25 -2.33
N GLY A 285 3.20 -3.89 -3.13
CA GLY A 285 3.41 -3.99 -4.58
C GLY A 285 3.48 -2.61 -5.24
N TRP A 286 2.71 -1.63 -4.75
CA TRP A 286 2.78 -0.26 -5.23
C TRP A 286 4.10 0.42 -4.83
N ILE A 287 4.49 0.38 -3.53
CA ILE A 287 5.76 0.95 -3.07
C ILE A 287 6.94 0.26 -3.78
N GLN A 288 6.90 -1.07 -3.89
CA GLN A 288 7.94 -1.85 -4.55
C GLN A 288 8.16 -1.42 -5.99
N ASP A 289 7.07 -1.20 -6.74
CA ASP A 289 7.17 -0.72 -8.11
C ASP A 289 7.64 0.75 -8.17
N HIS A 290 7.02 1.64 -7.40
CA HIS A 290 7.30 3.08 -7.44
C HIS A 290 8.68 3.44 -6.89
N LEU A 291 9.02 2.95 -5.69
CA LEU A 291 10.30 3.23 -5.05
C LEU A 291 11.47 2.72 -5.90
N VAL A 292 11.37 1.48 -6.41
CA VAL A 292 12.44 0.90 -7.24
C VAL A 292 12.60 1.69 -8.53
N ARG A 293 11.50 2.01 -9.24
CA ARG A 293 11.57 2.82 -10.47
C ARG A 293 12.19 4.19 -10.24
N THR A 294 11.75 4.87 -9.17
CA THR A 294 12.28 6.20 -8.83
C THR A 294 13.76 6.12 -8.46
N CYS A 295 14.16 5.13 -7.64
CA CYS A 295 15.57 4.93 -7.28
C CYS A 295 16.46 4.65 -8.51
N VAL A 296 15.99 3.84 -9.46
CA VAL A 296 16.74 3.58 -10.71
C VAL A 296 16.83 4.85 -11.56
N ARG A 297 15.74 5.59 -11.74
CA ARG A 297 15.69 6.81 -12.56
C ARG A 297 16.52 7.95 -11.99
N GLU A 298 16.66 8.02 -10.67
CA GLU A 298 17.43 9.04 -9.96
C GLU A 298 18.85 8.57 -9.56
N ASN A 299 19.27 7.38 -10.03
CA ASN A 299 20.58 6.76 -9.73
C ASN A 299 20.86 6.67 -8.22
N VAL A 300 19.85 6.33 -7.43
CA VAL A 300 19.95 6.20 -5.98
C VAL A 300 20.69 4.92 -5.61
N THR A 301 21.77 5.05 -4.84
CA THR A 301 22.64 3.93 -4.41
C THR A 301 22.72 3.77 -2.90
N THR A 302 22.35 4.79 -2.12
CA THR A 302 22.47 4.80 -0.67
C THR A 302 21.11 4.70 0.00
N ILE A 303 21.06 4.08 1.20
CA ILE A 303 19.83 3.98 1.97
C ILE A 303 19.29 5.34 2.40
N GLN A 304 20.16 6.33 2.67
CA GLN A 304 19.76 7.68 3.06
C GLN A 304 19.02 8.39 1.91
N ALA A 305 19.51 8.27 0.69
CA ALA A 305 18.84 8.81 -0.49
C ALA A 305 17.53 8.05 -0.76
N ALA A 306 17.53 6.71 -0.64
CA ALA A 306 16.32 5.90 -0.80
C ALA A 306 15.23 6.23 0.26
N ARG A 307 15.61 6.57 1.49
CA ARG A 307 14.68 7.06 2.52
C ARG A 307 13.97 8.36 2.12
N LYS A 308 14.68 9.28 1.46
CA LYS A 308 14.08 10.52 0.95
C LYS A 308 13.07 10.23 -0.16
N VAL A 309 13.42 9.34 -1.09
CA VAL A 309 12.50 8.89 -2.14
C VAL A 309 11.28 8.21 -1.53
N LEU A 310 11.47 7.29 -0.57
CA LEU A 310 10.38 6.61 0.12
C LEU A 310 9.42 7.59 0.80
N ALA A 311 9.95 8.61 1.49
CA ALA A 311 9.13 9.62 2.14
C ALA A 311 8.24 10.38 1.14
N GLU A 312 8.78 10.72 -0.04
CA GLU A 312 8.00 11.38 -1.09
C GLU A 312 6.96 10.42 -1.72
N GLU A 313 7.32 9.17 -1.96
CA GLU A 313 6.37 8.18 -2.50
C GLU A 313 5.21 7.91 -1.51
N VAL A 314 5.49 7.80 -0.20
CA VAL A 314 4.45 7.68 0.83
C VAL A 314 3.57 8.92 0.88
N ARG A 315 4.15 10.11 0.72
CA ARG A 315 3.39 11.36 0.64
C ARG A 315 2.46 11.37 -0.58
N GLN A 316 2.94 10.95 -1.75
CA GLN A 316 2.12 10.81 -2.95
C GLN A 316 0.99 9.77 -2.74
N TYR A 317 1.32 8.62 -2.13
CA TYR A 317 0.35 7.58 -1.81
C TYR A 317 -0.77 8.10 -0.90
N ASN A 318 -0.42 8.77 0.18
CA ASN A 318 -1.40 9.22 1.18
C ASN A 318 -2.26 10.39 0.72
N TYR A 319 -1.67 11.35 -0.01
CA TYR A 319 -2.32 12.67 -0.22
C TYR A 319 -2.76 12.94 -1.66
N LYS A 320 -2.28 12.17 -2.65
CA LYS A 320 -2.59 12.45 -4.05
C LYS A 320 -3.25 11.29 -4.78
N ARG A 321 -2.92 10.06 -4.40
CA ARG A 321 -3.40 8.89 -5.11
C ARG A 321 -4.79 8.48 -4.68
N VAL A 322 -5.69 8.28 -5.64
CA VAL A 322 -6.96 7.58 -5.42
C VAL A 322 -6.68 6.09 -5.29
N HIS A 323 -7.06 5.49 -4.16
CA HIS A 323 -6.87 4.07 -3.91
C HIS A 323 -7.93 3.24 -4.66
N SER A 324 -7.50 2.23 -5.44
CA SER A 324 -8.36 1.47 -6.35
C SER A 324 -9.52 0.71 -5.70
N THR A 325 -9.42 0.37 -4.41
CA THR A 325 -10.48 -0.38 -3.70
C THR A 325 -11.45 0.55 -2.99
N THR A 326 -10.96 1.67 -2.44
CA THR A 326 -11.78 2.62 -1.69
C THR A 326 -12.29 3.77 -2.55
N GLU A 327 -11.74 3.91 -3.76
CA GLU A 327 -12.02 4.99 -4.72
C GLU A 327 -11.82 6.40 -4.15
N GLU A 328 -11.13 6.49 -3.01
CA GLU A 328 -10.81 7.73 -2.33
C GLU A 328 -9.30 7.88 -2.09
N ILE A 329 -8.85 9.11 -1.88
CA ILE A 329 -7.49 9.39 -1.41
C ILE A 329 -7.41 8.99 0.07
N PRO A 330 -6.39 8.18 0.50
CA PRO A 330 -6.31 7.67 1.87
C PRO A 330 -6.45 8.76 2.96
N TYR A 331 -5.76 9.87 2.80
CA TYR A 331 -5.86 10.99 3.74
C TYR A 331 -7.28 11.59 3.80
N VAL A 332 -7.92 11.78 2.66
CA VAL A 332 -9.29 12.33 2.61
C VAL A 332 -10.26 11.39 3.32
N ARG A 333 -10.15 10.08 3.08
CA ARG A 333 -10.97 9.07 3.76
C ARG A 333 -10.72 9.03 5.27
N PHE A 334 -9.45 9.12 5.69
CA PHE A 334 -9.07 9.21 7.10
C PHE A 334 -9.68 10.44 7.78
N GLN A 335 -9.58 11.61 7.16
CA GLN A 335 -10.13 12.86 7.68
C GLN A 335 -11.66 12.87 7.72
N LYS A 336 -12.33 12.28 6.72
CA LYS A 336 -13.79 12.11 6.73
C LYS A 336 -14.24 11.28 7.92
N ALA A 337 -13.55 10.16 8.19
CA ALA A 337 -13.85 9.29 9.33
C ALA A 337 -13.64 10.01 10.67
N LEU A 338 -12.58 10.81 10.83
CA LEU A 338 -12.36 11.63 12.03
C LEU A 338 -13.52 12.61 12.25
N LYS A 339 -13.91 13.35 11.20
CA LYS A 339 -15.02 14.31 11.28
C LYS A 339 -16.37 13.63 11.60
N ALA A 340 -16.59 12.43 11.08
CA ALA A 340 -17.77 11.62 11.33
C ALA A 340 -17.73 10.88 12.68
N LYS A 341 -16.69 11.07 13.50
CA LYS A 341 -16.45 10.35 14.76
C LYS A 341 -16.39 8.81 14.59
N GLN A 342 -16.01 8.36 13.42
CA GLN A 342 -15.80 6.93 13.08
C GLN A 342 -14.35 6.52 13.37
N SER A 343 -13.94 6.62 14.65
CA SER A 343 -12.59 6.28 15.11
C SER A 343 -12.66 5.35 16.31
N LEU A 344 -11.85 4.30 16.29
CA LEU A 344 -11.60 3.41 17.43
C LEU A 344 -10.22 3.65 18.05
N PHE A 345 -9.52 4.71 17.66
CA PHE A 345 -8.35 5.16 18.40
C PHE A 345 -8.78 5.63 19.80
N ARG A 346 -8.16 5.05 20.81
CA ARG A 346 -8.29 5.49 22.20
C ARG A 346 -7.26 6.56 22.48
N GLU A 347 -7.62 7.60 23.23
CA GLU A 347 -6.67 8.64 23.64
C GLU A 347 -5.42 8.04 24.28
N PHE A 348 -4.24 8.56 23.91
CA PHE A 348 -3.01 8.13 24.54
C PHE A 348 -2.96 8.58 26.01
N LYS A 349 -3.06 7.61 26.92
CA LYS A 349 -2.86 7.78 28.34
C LYS A 349 -1.91 6.70 28.83
N LEU A 350 -0.89 7.07 29.56
CA LEU A 350 0.03 6.09 30.13
C LEU A 350 -0.70 5.15 31.08
N PRO A 351 -0.69 3.83 30.80
CA PRO A 351 -1.31 2.88 31.72
C PRO A 351 -0.48 2.80 33.03
N PRO A 352 -1.13 2.69 34.18
CA PRO A 352 -0.40 2.43 35.42
C PRO A 352 0.39 1.12 35.32
N PRO A 353 1.59 1.01 35.93
CA PRO A 353 2.23 1.98 36.81
C PRO A 353 3.17 2.99 36.10
N PHE A 354 3.16 3.05 34.77
CA PHE A 354 4.13 3.82 33.98
C PHE A 354 3.92 5.32 34.11
N LYS A 355 5.04 6.06 34.18
CA LYS A 355 5.05 7.53 34.31
C LYS A 355 5.65 8.22 33.08
N SER A 356 6.24 7.47 32.16
CA SER A 356 6.87 7.98 30.96
C SER A 356 6.60 7.05 29.77
N PRO A 357 6.45 7.57 28.54
CA PRO A 357 6.42 6.73 27.34
C PRO A 357 7.63 5.82 27.21
N LYS A 358 8.79 6.19 27.77
CA LYS A 358 10.00 5.37 27.81
C LYS A 358 9.85 4.10 28.66
N ASP A 359 8.93 4.12 29.62
CA ASP A 359 8.64 2.93 30.43
C ASP A 359 7.83 1.91 29.61
N LEU A 360 7.02 2.39 28.71
CA LEU A 360 6.10 1.60 27.90
C LEU A 360 6.78 1.09 26.62
N PHE A 361 7.31 2.00 25.83
CA PHE A 361 7.96 1.70 24.54
C PHE A 361 9.45 1.47 24.71
N CYS A 362 9.85 0.27 25.14
CA CYS A 362 11.22 -0.06 25.45
C CYS A 362 11.54 -1.52 25.15
N LEU A 363 12.83 -1.83 25.05
CA LEU A 363 13.31 -3.19 25.11
C LEU A 363 13.40 -3.62 26.61
N ARG A 364 13.22 -4.90 26.90
CA ARG A 364 13.10 -5.41 28.27
C ARG A 364 14.04 -6.57 28.52
N LEU A 365 14.68 -6.55 29.68
CA LEU A 365 15.49 -7.63 30.21
C LEU A 365 15.08 -7.90 31.65
N GLN A 366 15.03 -9.15 32.03
CA GLN A 366 14.85 -9.55 33.44
C GLN A 366 16.14 -10.05 34.00
N ARG A 367 16.54 -9.57 35.17
CA ARG A 367 17.76 -9.93 35.86
C ARG A 367 17.52 -9.99 37.37
N SER A 368 18.36 -10.73 38.09
CA SER A 368 18.38 -10.70 39.56
C SER A 368 19.61 -9.96 40.03
N THR A 369 19.48 -9.21 41.11
CA THR A 369 20.61 -8.55 41.78
C THR A 369 21.48 -9.57 42.45
N ASP A 370 22.79 -9.34 42.47
CA ASP A 370 23.78 -10.11 43.30
C ASP A 370 23.77 -9.63 44.76
N ALA A 371 24.66 -10.21 45.58
CA ALA A 371 24.84 -9.82 46.98
C ALA A 371 25.26 -8.35 47.15
N TYR A 372 25.80 -7.72 46.13
CA TYR A 372 26.25 -6.32 46.13
C TYR A 372 25.25 -5.38 45.45
N ARG A 373 24.01 -5.84 45.21
CA ARG A 373 22.95 -5.08 44.51
C ARG A 373 23.32 -4.72 43.09
N LYS A 374 24.10 -5.53 42.39
CA LYS A 374 24.48 -5.37 41.00
C LYS A 374 23.74 -6.34 40.12
N VAL A 375 23.44 -5.91 38.88
CA VAL A 375 22.98 -6.78 37.78
C VAL A 375 24.02 -6.80 36.68
N SER A 376 24.19 -7.92 36.01
CA SER A 376 25.06 -8.01 34.85
C SER A 376 24.27 -7.72 33.59
N ILE A 377 24.71 -6.72 32.84
CA ILE A 377 24.19 -6.39 31.51
C ILE A 377 25.37 -6.50 30.55
N ASN A 378 25.36 -7.51 29.69
CA ASN A 378 26.46 -7.78 28.76
C ASN A 378 27.86 -7.81 29.43
N ASN A 379 27.96 -8.53 30.53
CA ASN A 379 29.17 -8.66 31.40
C ASN A 379 29.60 -7.34 32.09
N ILE A 380 28.82 -6.27 31.98
CA ILE A 380 29.06 -5.03 32.71
C ILE A 380 28.24 -5.08 34.01
N PRO A 381 28.89 -5.06 35.19
CA PRO A 381 28.19 -5.03 36.47
C PRO A 381 27.61 -3.61 36.71
N VAL A 382 26.30 -3.52 36.84
CA VAL A 382 25.58 -2.28 37.08
C VAL A 382 24.96 -2.31 38.45
N ARG A 383 25.36 -1.40 39.34
CA ARG A 383 24.77 -1.25 40.67
C ARG A 383 23.43 -0.56 40.56
N ILE A 384 22.41 -1.09 41.24
CA ILE A 384 21.06 -0.52 41.26
C ILE A 384 20.79 -0.01 42.68
N ASN A 385 20.24 1.21 42.75
CA ASN A 385 19.79 1.80 43.99
C ASN A 385 18.34 1.36 44.28
N GLY A 386 18.00 1.23 45.58
CA GLY A 386 16.62 0.96 46.00
C GLY A 386 16.11 -0.46 45.79
N VAL A 387 16.98 -1.43 45.58
CA VAL A 387 16.64 -2.86 45.48
C VAL A 387 17.57 -3.67 46.40
N ASP A 388 17.01 -4.64 47.13
CA ASP A 388 17.79 -5.53 47.98
C ASP A 388 18.51 -6.60 47.16
N PRO A 389 19.52 -7.29 47.77
CA PRO A 389 20.20 -8.41 47.14
C PRO A 389 19.21 -9.53 46.74
N HIS A 390 19.56 -10.24 45.66
CA HIS A 390 18.83 -11.40 45.15
C HIS A 390 17.38 -11.14 44.73
N GLN A 391 17.03 -9.86 44.46
CA GLN A 391 15.71 -9.50 43.98
C GLN A 391 15.65 -9.46 42.46
N SER A 392 14.47 -9.77 41.91
CA SER A 392 14.22 -9.70 40.47
C SER A 392 13.98 -8.28 40.04
N VAL A 393 14.66 -7.83 39.00
CA VAL A 393 14.55 -6.47 38.43
C VAL A 393 14.28 -6.58 36.95
N THR A 394 13.26 -5.84 36.49
CA THR A 394 13.01 -5.62 35.06
C THR A 394 13.77 -4.39 34.61
N ILE A 395 14.67 -4.55 33.67
CA ILE A 395 15.44 -3.48 33.05
C ILE A 395 14.74 -3.08 31.76
N ARG A 396 14.29 -1.83 31.67
CA ARG A 396 13.65 -1.25 30.49
C ARG A 396 14.65 -0.34 29.79
N ILE A 397 15.03 -0.71 28.56
CA ILE A 397 16.09 -0.05 27.79
C ILE A 397 15.44 0.80 26.72
N TYR A 398 15.67 2.10 26.78
CA TYR A 398 15.17 3.07 25.81
C TYR A 398 16.33 3.77 25.09
N PRO A 399 16.56 3.50 23.80
CA PRO A 399 17.54 4.21 23.00
C PRO A 399 17.15 5.69 22.84
N LEU A 400 17.94 6.59 23.39
CA LEU A 400 17.77 8.05 23.24
C LEU A 400 18.25 8.51 21.85
N ASN A 401 19.37 7.93 21.43
CA ASN A 401 19.99 8.18 20.14
C ASN A 401 20.89 6.98 19.77
N PRO A 402 21.55 6.94 18.60
CA PRO A 402 22.42 5.83 18.20
C PRO A 402 23.57 5.51 19.17
N THR A 403 23.99 6.46 20.01
CA THR A 403 25.15 6.33 20.88
C THR A 403 24.80 6.17 22.36
N VAL A 404 23.61 6.56 22.78
CA VAL A 404 23.21 6.64 24.18
C VAL A 404 21.84 5.98 24.39
N SER A 405 21.74 5.16 25.43
CA SER A 405 20.51 4.51 25.88
C SER A 405 20.24 4.81 27.35
N GLU A 406 19.00 4.99 27.71
CA GLU A 406 18.52 5.12 29.08
C GLU A 406 18.05 3.74 29.58
N LEU A 407 18.56 3.31 30.73
CA LEU A 407 18.17 2.11 31.43
C LEU A 407 17.31 2.49 32.63
N ARG A 408 16.11 1.97 32.66
CA ARG A 408 15.12 2.22 33.70
C ARG A 408 14.88 0.92 34.44
N PHE A 409 15.26 0.87 35.73
CA PHE A 409 15.20 -0.32 36.57
C PHE A 409 13.88 -0.35 37.34
N TRP A 410 13.14 -1.43 37.20
CA TRP A 410 11.82 -1.61 37.78
C TRP A 410 11.83 -2.84 38.71
N HIS A 411 11.35 -2.65 39.94
CA HIS A 411 11.13 -3.69 40.91
C HIS A 411 9.71 -3.55 41.48
N GLU A 412 8.97 -4.66 41.57
CA GLU A 412 7.59 -4.70 42.06
C GLU A 412 6.68 -3.57 41.49
N ASN A 413 6.71 -3.39 40.19
CA ASN A 413 5.95 -2.34 39.48
C ASN A 413 6.32 -0.89 39.89
N ARG A 414 7.49 -0.68 40.49
CA ARG A 414 8.00 0.66 40.80
C ARG A 414 9.29 0.93 40.05
N LEU A 415 9.43 2.12 39.54
CA LEU A 415 10.70 2.62 39.01
C LEU A 415 11.63 2.93 40.19
N VAL A 416 12.73 2.22 40.29
CA VAL A 416 13.67 2.31 41.44
C VAL A 416 14.95 3.06 41.10
N ASP A 417 15.41 2.99 39.84
CA ASP A 417 16.63 3.66 39.40
C ASP A 417 16.57 3.98 37.90
N VAL A 418 17.32 5.03 37.46
CA VAL A 418 17.46 5.42 36.05
C VAL A 418 18.92 5.78 35.80
N GLN A 419 19.54 5.11 34.83
CA GLN A 419 20.94 5.30 34.47
C GLN A 419 21.09 5.43 32.95
N THR A 420 22.16 6.11 32.52
CA THR A 420 22.46 6.32 31.10
C THR A 420 23.71 5.54 30.71
N PHE A 421 23.65 4.82 29.60
CA PHE A 421 24.72 3.97 29.08
C PHE A 421 25.05 4.30 27.63
N LYS A 422 26.28 4.02 27.22
CA LYS A 422 26.62 4.00 25.80
C LYS A 422 25.93 2.81 25.14
N THR A 423 25.24 3.04 24.04
CA THR A 423 24.51 1.98 23.33
C THR A 423 25.44 0.83 22.89
N GLN A 424 26.70 1.14 22.56
CA GLN A 424 27.69 0.11 22.20
C GLN A 424 27.97 -0.90 23.33
N ASP A 425 27.90 -0.48 24.59
CA ASP A 425 28.14 -1.33 25.73
C ASP A 425 27.01 -2.36 25.98
N LEU A 426 25.86 -2.08 25.36
CA LEU A 426 24.69 -2.96 25.39
C LEU A 426 24.65 -3.94 24.19
N LYS A 427 25.55 -3.79 23.19
CA LYS A 427 25.65 -4.67 22.02
C LYS A 427 26.20 -6.02 22.43
N GLY A 428 25.47 -7.09 22.26
CA GLY A 428 25.87 -8.47 22.55
C GLY A 428 24.96 -9.19 23.54
N GLY A 429 24.34 -8.48 24.49
CA GLY A 429 23.29 -9.03 25.38
C GLY A 429 21.88 -8.72 24.88
N VAL A 430 21.75 -7.73 23.99
CA VAL A 430 20.50 -7.33 23.37
C VAL A 430 20.76 -7.29 21.86
N SER A 431 20.44 -8.36 21.16
CA SER A 431 20.65 -8.51 19.71
C SER A 431 19.92 -7.45 18.86
N SER A 432 19.20 -6.56 19.52
CA SER A 432 18.35 -5.51 18.95
C SER A 432 19.07 -4.18 18.63
N PHE A 433 20.37 -4.03 18.98
CA PHE A 433 21.11 -2.77 18.83
C PHE A 433 22.12 -2.72 17.69
N ASN A 434 22.22 -3.76 16.86
CA ASN A 434 23.11 -3.71 15.71
C ASN A 434 22.47 -2.85 14.61
N SER A 435 23.03 -1.66 14.40
CA SER A 435 22.64 -0.67 13.39
C SER A 435 22.99 -1.09 11.96
#